data_66f82c4734540ba5706cf0674e48d6b9
#
_entry.id   66f82c4734540ba5706cf0674e48d6b9
#
_cell.length_a   1.000
_cell.length_b   1.000
_cell.length_c   1.000
_cell.angle_alpha   90.00
_cell.angle_beta   90.00
_cell.angle_gamma   90.00
#
_symmetry.space_group_name_H-M   'P 1'
#
loop_
_entity.id
_entity.type
_entity.pdbx_description
1 polymer ?
#
loop_
_entity_poly.entity_id
_entity_poly.type
_entity_poly.pdbx_seq_one_letter_code
_entity_poly.pdbx_strand_id
1 'polypeptide(L)'
;MKIGYFCNSTNWGNKKSYNQILNEIREIGTYCDQNDWDSIWFSEHHFSHEGMEICPNPLMLSSDIAARTNKIRIGQAASVITFWNPIRVAEDIALLDQ
;
A
#
# COMPACT_ATOMS: atom_id res chain seq x y z
N MET A 1 -22.81 5.37 1.05
CA MET A 1 -21.69 5.69 0.12
C MET A 1 -20.48 4.96 0.63
N LYS A 2 -19.66 4.35 -0.24
CA LYS A 2 -18.39 3.70 0.14
C LYS A 2 -17.27 4.69 -0.10
N ILE A 3 -16.35 4.81 0.87
CA ILE A 3 -15.21 5.73 0.81
C ILE A 3 -13.94 4.90 0.90
N GLY A 4 -13.02 5.10 -0.04
CA GLY A 4 -11.69 4.50 -0.05
C GLY A 4 -10.60 5.56 0.04
N TYR A 5 -9.45 5.18 0.56
CA TYR A 5 -8.25 5.99 0.57
C TYR A 5 -7.26 5.49 -0.49
N PHE A 6 -6.72 6.38 -1.31
CA PHE A 6 -5.65 6.08 -2.26
C PHE A 6 -4.32 6.63 -1.75
N CYS A 7 -3.38 5.73 -1.49
CA CYS A 7 -2.08 6.03 -0.91
C CYS A 7 -0.98 6.01 -1.97
N ASN A 8 -0.48 7.17 -2.34
CA ASN A 8 0.63 7.33 -3.30
C ASN A 8 2.02 7.20 -2.68
N SER A 9 2.14 7.15 -1.35
CA SER A 9 3.44 7.06 -0.65
C SER A 9 4.44 8.15 -1.08
N THR A 10 3.97 9.40 -1.25
CA THR A 10 4.81 10.49 -1.76
C THR A 10 5.76 11.08 -0.72
N ASN A 11 6.97 11.43 -1.17
CA ASN A 11 8.01 12.09 -0.38
C ASN A 11 8.74 13.16 -1.20
N TRP A 12 8.03 14.18 -1.62
CA TRP A 12 8.57 15.25 -2.46
C TRP A 12 9.89 15.81 -1.94
N GLY A 13 10.92 15.77 -2.80
CA GLY A 13 12.25 16.22 -2.48
C GLY A 13 12.97 15.38 -1.43
N ASN A 14 12.53 14.14 -1.19
CA ASN A 14 13.14 13.18 -0.26
C ASN A 14 13.35 13.76 1.16
N LYS A 15 12.39 14.55 1.66
CA LYS A 15 12.50 15.28 2.92
C LYS A 15 12.32 14.40 4.17
N LYS A 16 11.64 13.27 4.01
CA LYS A 16 11.37 12.30 5.09
C LYS A 16 12.20 11.05 4.89
N SER A 17 12.57 10.40 5.98
CA SER A 17 13.12 9.04 5.89
C SER A 17 12.03 8.06 5.43
N TYR A 18 12.44 6.95 4.81
CA TYR A 18 11.50 5.91 4.40
C TYR A 18 10.70 5.36 5.58
N ASN A 19 11.34 5.23 6.74
CA ASN A 19 10.69 4.78 7.96
C ASN A 19 9.59 5.74 8.44
N GLN A 20 9.79 7.05 8.32
CA GLN A 20 8.74 8.03 8.64
C GLN A 20 7.52 7.87 7.74
N ILE A 21 7.74 7.66 6.43
CA ILE A 21 6.64 7.45 5.48
C ILE A 21 5.89 6.16 5.78
N LEU A 22 6.59 5.05 6.07
CA LEU A 22 5.96 3.80 6.46
C LEU A 22 5.09 3.97 7.71
N ASN A 23 5.56 4.73 8.70
CA ASN A 23 4.79 4.99 9.90
C ASN A 23 3.54 5.82 9.62
N GLU A 24 3.64 6.86 8.78
CA GLU A 24 2.48 7.64 8.33
C GLU A 24 1.44 6.78 7.61
N ILE A 25 1.89 5.87 6.73
CA ILE A 25 1.00 4.94 6.02
C ILE A 25 0.30 3.99 7.01
N ARG A 26 1.01 3.50 8.01
CA ARG A 26 0.45 2.65 9.08
C ARG A 26 -0.60 3.38 9.91
N GLU A 27 -0.32 4.62 10.27
CA GLU A 27 -1.28 5.49 10.98
C GLU A 27 -2.53 5.73 10.14
N ILE A 28 -2.37 6.05 8.86
CA ILE A 28 -3.50 6.24 7.94
C ILE A 28 -4.31 4.95 7.78
N GLY A 29 -3.67 3.80 7.56
CA GLY A 29 -4.34 2.52 7.42
C GLY A 29 -5.15 2.15 8.65
N THR A 30 -4.56 2.31 9.83
CA THR A 30 -5.24 2.09 11.11
C THR A 30 -6.40 3.07 11.32
N TYR A 31 -6.20 4.35 11.01
CA TYR A 31 -7.26 5.36 11.09
C TYR A 31 -8.44 5.03 10.18
N CYS A 32 -8.18 4.65 8.94
CA CYS A 32 -9.24 4.27 7.99
C CYS A 32 -10.02 3.04 8.48
N ASP A 33 -9.33 2.03 9.01
CA ASP A 33 -9.97 0.83 9.58
C ASP A 33 -10.87 1.18 10.78
N GLN A 34 -10.39 2.02 11.69
CA GLN A 34 -11.11 2.45 12.90
C GLN A 34 -12.32 3.34 12.60
N ASN A 35 -12.30 4.06 11.48
CA ASN A 35 -13.36 4.99 11.07
C ASN A 35 -14.25 4.45 9.94
N ASP A 36 -14.31 3.13 9.78
CA ASP A 36 -15.22 2.43 8.86
C ASP A 36 -15.07 2.85 7.38
N TRP A 37 -13.86 3.19 6.96
CA TRP A 37 -13.58 3.36 5.54
C TRP A 37 -13.64 2.00 4.84
N ASP A 38 -14.17 1.99 3.62
CA ASP A 38 -14.40 0.77 2.87
C ASP A 38 -13.10 0.10 2.41
N SER A 39 -12.12 0.89 1.99
CA SER A 39 -10.89 0.36 1.40
C SER A 39 -9.70 1.31 1.47
N ILE A 40 -8.50 0.74 1.42
CA ILE A 40 -7.24 1.44 1.18
C ILE A 40 -6.54 0.85 -0.04
N TRP A 41 -5.96 1.70 -0.89
CA TRP A 41 -5.35 1.33 -2.16
C TRP A 41 -3.92 1.84 -2.25
N PHE A 42 -3.01 1.00 -2.73
CA PHE A 42 -1.60 1.33 -2.91
C PHE A 42 -1.21 1.33 -4.38
N SER A 43 -0.42 2.31 -4.80
CA SER A 43 0.21 2.35 -6.11
C SER A 43 1.56 1.62 -6.10
N GLU A 44 2.03 1.18 -7.27
CA GLU A 44 3.37 0.63 -7.46
C GLU A 44 4.20 1.60 -8.31
N HIS A 45 5.34 2.05 -7.77
CA HIS A 45 6.24 2.96 -8.44
C HIS A 45 7.69 2.61 -8.16
N HIS A 46 8.53 2.74 -9.20
CA HIS A 46 9.93 2.37 -9.17
C HIS A 46 10.81 3.55 -9.55
N PHE A 47 11.97 3.67 -8.88
CA PHE A 47 13.06 4.59 -9.23
C PHE A 47 12.68 6.09 -9.27
N SER A 48 11.71 6.51 -8.50
CA SER A 48 11.34 7.92 -8.37
C SER A 48 12.38 8.68 -7.54
N HIS A 49 13.43 9.19 -8.20
CA HIS A 49 14.53 9.92 -7.55
C HIS A 49 14.08 11.24 -6.89
N GLU A 50 12.97 11.81 -7.35
CA GLU A 50 12.39 13.02 -6.76
C GLU A 50 11.46 12.74 -5.58
N GLY A 51 11.22 11.48 -5.27
CA GLY A 51 10.32 11.07 -4.19
C GLY A 51 8.84 11.30 -4.50
N MET A 52 8.45 11.33 -5.75
CA MET A 52 7.05 11.50 -6.14
C MET A 52 6.18 10.36 -5.62
N GLU A 53 6.65 9.13 -5.81
CA GLU A 53 5.96 7.93 -5.38
C GLU A 53 7.00 6.84 -5.10
N ILE A 54 6.97 6.24 -3.92
CA ILE A 54 8.06 5.40 -3.43
C ILE A 54 7.63 4.02 -2.92
N CYS A 55 6.61 3.42 -3.52
CA CYS A 55 6.17 2.08 -3.17
C CYS A 55 6.56 1.06 -4.26
N PRO A 56 7.71 0.40 -4.15
CA PRO A 56 8.15 -0.58 -5.15
C PRO A 56 7.47 -1.94 -5.01
N ASN A 57 6.79 -2.21 -3.91
CA ASN A 57 6.08 -3.46 -3.66
C ASN A 57 4.80 -3.23 -2.86
N PRO A 58 3.67 -2.98 -3.55
CA PRO A 58 2.40 -2.74 -2.89
C PRO A 58 1.83 -3.96 -2.16
N LEU A 59 2.16 -5.19 -2.58
CA LEU A 59 1.72 -6.41 -1.88
C LEU A 59 2.40 -6.56 -0.52
N MET A 60 3.69 -6.27 -0.43
CA MET A 60 4.41 -6.28 0.85
C MET A 60 3.86 -5.22 1.80
N LEU A 61 3.58 -4.01 1.29
CA LEU A 61 2.95 -2.94 2.07
C LEU A 61 1.54 -3.33 2.52
N SER A 62 0.77 -3.99 1.65
CA SER A 62 -0.56 -4.52 1.97
C SER A 62 -0.52 -5.52 3.12
N SER A 63 0.50 -6.40 3.15
CA SER A 63 0.68 -7.37 4.24
C SER A 63 0.97 -6.67 5.58
N ASP A 64 1.78 -5.61 5.58
CA ASP A 64 2.05 -4.83 6.80
C ASP A 64 0.78 -4.13 7.32
N ILE A 65 -0.07 -3.62 6.43
CA ILE A 65 -1.35 -3.00 6.80
C ILE A 65 -2.37 -4.05 7.24
N ALA A 66 -2.47 -5.18 6.54
CA ALA A 66 -3.38 -6.27 6.91
C ALA A 66 -3.11 -6.78 8.34
N ALA A 67 -1.83 -6.90 8.72
CA ALA A 67 -1.44 -7.31 10.07
C ALA A 67 -1.84 -6.30 11.18
N ARG A 68 -2.29 -5.09 10.83
CA ARG A 68 -2.62 -4.00 11.76
C ARG A 68 -4.09 -3.60 11.74
N THR A 69 -4.86 -4.15 10.82
CA THR A 69 -6.26 -3.79 10.56
C THR A 69 -7.15 -5.02 10.65
N ASN A 70 -8.46 -4.85 10.73
CA ASN A 70 -9.37 -5.97 10.96
C ASN A 70 -10.50 -6.07 9.93
N LYS A 71 -10.85 -5.00 9.26
CA LYS A 71 -12.05 -4.94 8.42
C LYS A 71 -11.89 -4.17 7.11
N ILE A 72 -10.93 -3.26 7.01
CA ILE A 72 -10.69 -2.48 5.79
C ILE A 72 -10.21 -3.39 4.66
N ARG A 73 -10.79 -3.23 3.48
CA ARG A 73 -10.33 -3.93 2.30
C ARG A 73 -9.08 -3.27 1.73
N ILE A 74 -8.12 -4.06 1.32
CA ILE A 74 -6.84 -3.59 0.80
C ILE A 74 -6.72 -3.96 -0.67
N GLY A 75 -6.32 -3.00 -1.50
CA GLY A 75 -6.16 -3.20 -2.94
C GLY A 75 -4.92 -2.54 -3.51
N GLN A 76 -4.61 -2.88 -4.75
CA GLN A 76 -3.54 -2.24 -5.53
C GLN A 76 -4.15 -1.45 -6.69
N ALA A 77 -3.65 -0.22 -6.91
CA ALA A 77 -4.08 0.61 -8.01
C ALA A 77 -2.87 1.38 -8.61
N ALA A 78 -2.09 0.66 -9.38
CA ALA A 78 -2.18 -0.77 -9.72
C ALA A 78 -0.84 -1.46 -9.47
N SER A 79 -0.83 -2.80 -9.43
CA SER A 79 0.42 -3.55 -9.53
C SER A 79 0.92 -3.56 -10.98
N VAL A 80 2.20 -3.28 -11.19
CA VAL A 80 2.87 -3.32 -12.50
C VAL A 80 3.21 -4.77 -12.82
N ILE A 81 2.20 -5.54 -13.23
CA ILE A 81 2.28 -7.01 -13.37
C ILE A 81 3.41 -7.49 -14.28
N THR A 82 3.91 -6.64 -15.18
CA THR A 82 5.02 -6.97 -16.07
C THR A 82 6.36 -7.15 -15.36
N PHE A 83 6.49 -6.64 -14.12
CA PHE A 83 7.69 -6.81 -13.30
C PHE A 83 7.65 -8.06 -12.41
N TRP A 84 6.55 -8.78 -12.41
CA TRP A 84 6.31 -9.88 -11.49
C TRP A 84 6.19 -11.22 -12.20
N ASN A 85 6.67 -12.28 -11.55
CA ASN A 85 6.33 -13.63 -11.98
C ASN A 85 4.84 -13.88 -11.66
N PRO A 86 4.00 -14.24 -12.64
CA PRO A 86 2.55 -14.35 -12.43
C PRO A 86 2.16 -15.43 -11.42
N ILE A 87 2.92 -16.53 -11.34
CA ILE A 87 2.67 -17.59 -10.35
C ILE A 87 2.94 -17.05 -8.93
N ARG A 88 4.06 -16.33 -8.74
CA ARG A 88 4.39 -15.75 -7.43
C ARG A 88 3.35 -14.73 -6.99
N VAL A 89 2.91 -13.86 -7.88
CA VAL A 89 1.87 -12.87 -7.55
C VAL A 89 0.56 -13.57 -7.14
N ALA A 90 0.18 -14.64 -7.85
CA ALA A 90 -1.03 -15.39 -7.49
C ALA A 90 -0.91 -16.04 -6.10
N GLU A 91 0.25 -16.63 -5.78
CA GLU A 91 0.52 -17.20 -4.45
C GLU A 91 0.52 -16.14 -3.35
N ASP A 92 1.19 -15.00 -3.59
CA ASP A 92 1.30 -13.91 -2.62
C ASP A 92 -0.08 -13.27 -2.33
N ILE A 93 -0.91 -13.07 -3.36
CA ILE A 93 -2.28 -12.57 -3.21
C ILE A 93 -3.14 -13.59 -2.46
N ALA A 94 -3.06 -14.87 -2.82
CA ALA A 94 -3.83 -15.91 -2.16
C ALA A 94 -3.47 -16.06 -0.67
N LEU A 95 -2.20 -15.88 -0.33
CA LEU A 95 -1.74 -15.88 1.06
C LEU A 95 -2.22 -14.63 1.81
N LEU A 96 -2.15 -13.47 1.18
CA LEU A 96 -2.58 -12.21 1.77
C LEU A 96 -4.08 -12.19 2.07
N ASP A 97 -4.88 -12.86 1.27
CA ASP A 97 -6.35 -12.94 1.41
C ASP A 97 -6.79 -13.78 2.63
N GLN A 98 -5.90 -14.59 3.23
CA GLN A 98 -6.19 -15.38 4.43
C GLN A 98 -6.12 -14.56 5.71
#